data_101cc3c6e73124cfd805c39bb3dc8ace
#
_entry.id   101cc3c6e73124cfd805c39bb3dc8ace
#
_cell.length_a   1.000
_cell.length_b   1.000
_cell.length_c   1.000
_cell.angle_alpha   90.00
_cell.angle_beta   90.00
_cell.angle_gamma   90.00
#
_symmetry.space_group_name_H-M   'P 1'
#
loop_
_entity.id
_entity.type
_entity.pdbx_description
1 polymer ?
#
loop_
_entity_poly.entity_id
_entity_poly.type
_entity_poly.pdbx_seq_one_letter_code
_entity_poly.pdbx_strand_id
1 'polypeptide(L)'
;MNIEQKLVASVMSGLKALYSQDVPAAQIQLQKTKKEFEGHLTLVVFPFLRMSKKGPEQTAQEIGEYLQANEPSVSAFNVIKGFLNLTIASSAWIELLNGIHADAKYGIVAATDNAPLVMIEYSSPNTNKPLHLGHVRNNLLGNALANIISANGNRVVKTNIVNDRGIHICKSMLAWQKYGNGETPESSGKKGDHLIGDYYVAFDKHYKAEVKELMAKFQSCLLYTSPSP
;
A
#
# COMPACT_ATOMS: atom_id res chain seq x y z
N MET A 1 -15.96 3.90 17.82
CA MET A 1 -16.94 3.89 16.70
C MET A 1 -16.65 5.10 15.83
N ASN A 2 -16.53 4.92 14.53
CA ASN A 2 -16.27 6.02 13.57
C ASN A 2 -17.49 6.99 13.54
N ILE A 3 -17.27 8.28 13.25
CA ILE A 3 -18.33 9.30 13.11
C ILE A 3 -19.42 8.85 12.14
N GLU A 4 -19.05 8.27 11.00
CA GLU A 4 -20.02 7.76 10.03
C GLU A 4 -20.90 6.66 10.61
N GLN A 5 -20.33 5.73 11.38
CA GLN A 5 -21.11 4.66 12.03
C GLN A 5 -22.07 5.21 13.09
N LYS A 6 -21.66 6.24 13.86
CA LYS A 6 -22.53 6.95 14.81
C LYS A 6 -23.69 7.59 14.06
N LEU A 7 -23.43 8.32 12.98
CA LEU A 7 -24.45 8.96 12.16
C LEU A 7 -25.42 7.95 11.51
N VAL A 8 -24.91 6.85 10.99
CA VAL A 8 -25.77 5.79 10.43
C VAL A 8 -26.72 5.27 11.50
N ALA A 9 -26.24 4.99 12.70
CA ALA A 9 -27.09 4.56 13.81
C ALA A 9 -28.14 5.60 14.20
N SER A 10 -27.75 6.89 14.24
CA SER A 10 -28.66 7.98 14.55
C SER A 10 -29.70 8.22 13.44
N VAL A 11 -29.34 8.07 12.17
CA VAL A 11 -30.30 8.06 11.04
C VAL A 11 -31.28 6.91 11.15
N MET A 12 -30.82 5.69 11.45
CA MET A 12 -31.72 4.54 11.68
C MET A 12 -32.74 4.84 12.78
N SER A 13 -32.28 5.36 13.92
CA SER A 13 -33.13 5.77 15.04
C SER A 13 -34.11 6.86 14.63
N GLY A 14 -33.69 7.84 13.85
CA GLY A 14 -34.53 8.90 13.33
C GLY A 14 -35.61 8.40 12.38
N LEU A 15 -35.28 7.54 11.46
CA LEU A 15 -36.25 6.95 10.53
C LEU A 15 -37.31 6.10 11.26
N LYS A 16 -36.88 5.37 12.30
CA LYS A 16 -37.79 4.63 13.16
C LYS A 16 -38.71 5.54 13.96
N ALA A 17 -38.17 6.62 14.53
CA ALA A 17 -38.94 7.59 15.32
C ALA A 17 -39.94 8.39 14.47
N LEU A 18 -39.52 8.86 13.29
CA LEU A 18 -40.32 9.72 12.42
C LEU A 18 -41.37 8.94 11.60
N TYR A 19 -41.00 7.75 11.13
CA TYR A 19 -41.80 7.01 10.14
C TYR A 19 -42.18 5.61 10.56
N SER A 20 -41.81 5.18 11.78
CA SER A 20 -42.09 3.83 12.34
C SER A 20 -41.57 2.68 11.45
N GLN A 21 -40.45 2.94 10.75
CA GLN A 21 -39.84 1.98 9.82
C GLN A 21 -38.42 1.63 10.26
N ASP A 22 -38.11 0.34 10.31
CA ASP A 22 -36.75 -0.14 10.53
C ASP A 22 -36.03 -0.24 9.18
N VAL A 23 -34.91 0.49 9.07
CA VAL A 23 -34.10 0.54 7.86
C VAL A 23 -32.72 -0.06 8.15
N PRO A 24 -32.26 -1.04 7.36
CA PRO A 24 -30.92 -1.62 7.56
C PRO A 24 -29.83 -0.59 7.21
N ALA A 25 -28.73 -0.63 7.95
CA ALA A 25 -27.60 0.28 7.78
C ALA A 25 -27.08 0.34 6.33
N ALA A 26 -27.15 -0.78 5.59
CA ALA A 26 -26.73 -0.86 4.19
C ALA A 26 -27.51 0.06 3.22
N GLN A 27 -28.70 0.51 3.60
CA GLN A 27 -29.50 1.44 2.79
C GLN A 27 -29.21 2.90 3.10
N ILE A 28 -28.45 3.20 4.16
CA ILE A 28 -28.10 4.55 4.55
C ILE A 28 -26.79 4.92 3.87
N GLN A 29 -26.87 5.78 2.88
CA GLN A 29 -25.73 6.22 2.11
C GLN A 29 -25.27 7.60 2.59
N LEU A 30 -24.11 7.62 3.26
CA LEU A 30 -23.38 8.83 3.59
C LEU A 30 -22.25 9.01 2.59
N GLN A 31 -22.07 10.23 2.11
CA GLN A 31 -20.98 10.61 1.21
C GLN A 31 -20.38 11.94 1.63
N LYS A 32 -19.15 12.21 1.24
CA LYS A 32 -18.52 13.50 1.48
C LYS A 32 -19.31 14.60 0.77
N THR A 33 -19.62 15.70 1.50
CA THR A 33 -20.29 16.85 0.90
C THR A 33 -19.40 17.48 -0.18
N LYS A 34 -20.00 17.86 -1.31
CA LYS A 34 -19.29 18.55 -2.39
C LYS A 34 -18.77 19.89 -1.91
N LYS A 35 -17.61 20.31 -2.42
CA LYS A 35 -16.93 21.55 -2.01
C LYS A 35 -17.76 22.82 -2.18
N GLU A 36 -18.76 22.79 -3.04
CA GLU A 36 -19.66 23.93 -3.36
C GLU A 36 -20.74 24.14 -2.29
N PHE A 37 -20.93 23.16 -1.39
CA PHE A 37 -21.97 23.19 -0.37
C PHE A 37 -21.38 23.15 1.02
N GLU A 38 -22.05 23.82 1.94
CA GLU A 38 -21.71 23.75 3.37
C GLU A 38 -22.05 22.37 3.93
N GLY A 39 -21.18 21.87 4.83
CA GLY A 39 -21.33 20.56 5.47
C GLY A 39 -20.11 19.67 5.27
N HIS A 40 -20.06 18.59 6.02
CA HIS A 40 -18.98 17.59 5.96
C HIS A 40 -19.43 16.28 5.31
N LEU A 41 -20.64 15.84 5.66
CA LEU A 41 -21.24 14.61 5.15
C LEU A 41 -22.64 14.88 4.59
N THR A 42 -22.99 14.21 3.50
CA THR A 42 -24.27 14.30 2.85
C THR A 42 -25.01 12.97 2.96
N LEU A 43 -26.21 12.98 3.50
CA LEU A 43 -27.13 11.85 3.49
C LEU A 43 -28.00 11.91 2.23
N VAL A 44 -28.08 10.80 1.50
CA VAL A 44 -28.96 10.65 0.34
C VAL A 44 -30.34 10.20 0.83
N VAL A 45 -31.35 11.07 0.77
CA VAL A 45 -32.67 10.80 1.34
C VAL A 45 -33.65 10.12 0.39
N PHE A 46 -33.33 10.02 -0.89
CA PHE A 46 -34.25 9.45 -1.90
C PHE A 46 -34.77 8.04 -1.59
N PRO A 47 -34.00 7.12 -0.99
CA PRO A 47 -34.52 5.81 -0.61
C PRO A 47 -35.65 5.86 0.43
N PHE A 48 -35.75 6.96 1.18
CA PHE A 48 -36.70 7.08 2.30
C PHE A 48 -38.03 7.76 1.93
N LEU A 49 -38.16 8.25 0.69
CA LEU A 49 -39.37 8.97 0.23
C LEU A 49 -40.64 8.12 0.28
N ARG A 50 -40.49 6.81 0.04
CA ARG A 50 -41.63 5.89 0.12
C ARG A 50 -42.15 5.76 1.54
N MET A 51 -41.27 5.91 2.54
CA MET A 51 -41.62 5.79 3.97
C MET A 51 -42.21 7.09 4.48
N SER A 52 -41.60 8.21 4.15
CA SER A 52 -42.06 9.54 4.56
C SER A 52 -43.37 9.96 3.88
N LYS A 53 -43.64 9.46 2.67
CA LYS A 53 -44.74 9.90 1.80
C LYS A 53 -44.72 11.41 1.53
N LYS A 54 -43.55 12.02 1.57
CA LYS A 54 -43.30 13.46 1.43
C LYS A 54 -42.30 13.73 0.33
N GLY A 55 -42.16 14.99 -0.07
CA GLY A 55 -41.15 15.42 -1.02
C GLY A 55 -39.71 15.26 -0.47
N PRO A 56 -38.69 15.21 -1.37
CA PRO A 56 -37.31 15.01 -0.96
C PRO A 56 -36.79 16.07 0.01
N GLU A 57 -37.12 17.32 -0.20
CA GLU A 57 -36.67 18.44 0.65
C GLU A 57 -37.31 18.37 2.04
N GLN A 58 -38.62 18.07 2.10
CA GLN A 58 -39.34 17.96 3.35
C GLN A 58 -38.85 16.74 4.16
N THR A 59 -38.59 15.60 3.50
CA THR A 59 -38.04 14.42 4.13
C THR A 59 -36.65 14.70 4.69
N ALA A 60 -35.79 15.37 3.91
CA ALA A 60 -34.46 15.77 4.35
C ALA A 60 -34.50 16.73 5.54
N GLN A 61 -35.44 17.68 5.52
CA GLN A 61 -35.62 18.64 6.61
C GLN A 61 -35.97 17.94 7.93
N GLU A 62 -36.98 17.05 7.92
CA GLU A 62 -37.40 16.33 9.12
C GLU A 62 -36.31 15.43 9.71
N ILE A 63 -35.57 14.75 8.84
CA ILE A 63 -34.42 13.93 9.28
C ILE A 63 -33.32 14.84 9.83
N GLY A 64 -33.03 15.99 9.19
CA GLY A 64 -32.05 16.94 9.65
C GLY A 64 -32.37 17.53 11.02
N GLU A 65 -33.62 17.96 11.25
CA GLU A 65 -34.12 18.45 12.54
C GLU A 65 -34.01 17.38 13.64
N TYR A 66 -34.39 16.15 13.32
CA TYR A 66 -34.24 15.03 14.26
C TYR A 66 -32.76 14.81 14.64
N LEU A 67 -31.87 14.76 13.64
CA LEU A 67 -30.43 14.56 13.89
C LEU A 67 -29.83 15.70 14.70
N GLN A 68 -30.14 16.94 14.37
CA GLN A 68 -29.64 18.10 15.11
C GLN A 68 -30.10 18.12 16.58
N ALA A 69 -31.32 17.62 16.84
CA ALA A 69 -31.87 17.55 18.19
C ALA A 69 -31.34 16.36 19.01
N ASN A 70 -31.04 15.24 18.38
CA ASN A 70 -30.77 13.97 19.07
C ASN A 70 -29.35 13.46 18.90
N GLU A 71 -28.53 14.03 17.98
CA GLU A 71 -27.15 13.58 17.73
C GLU A 71 -26.17 14.76 18.01
N PRO A 72 -25.49 14.74 19.16
CA PRO A 72 -24.58 15.84 19.56
C PRO A 72 -23.42 16.09 18.60
N SER A 73 -23.08 15.09 17.75
CA SER A 73 -22.04 15.25 16.74
C SER A 73 -22.51 16.06 15.52
N VAL A 74 -23.79 16.40 15.40
CA VAL A 74 -24.36 17.24 14.33
C VAL A 74 -24.61 18.65 14.89
N SER A 75 -23.83 19.65 14.47
CA SER A 75 -24.00 21.03 14.90
C SER A 75 -25.00 21.83 14.05
N ALA A 76 -25.08 21.54 12.75
CA ALA A 76 -25.97 22.20 11.81
C ALA A 76 -26.23 21.27 10.61
N PHE A 77 -27.26 21.61 9.84
CA PHE A 77 -27.53 20.95 8.57
C PHE A 77 -28.12 21.95 7.57
N ASN A 78 -28.02 21.61 6.29
CA ASN A 78 -28.73 22.29 5.22
C ASN A 78 -29.29 21.27 4.21
N VAL A 79 -30.36 21.66 3.53
CA VAL A 79 -31.03 20.83 2.55
C VAL A 79 -30.92 21.49 1.16
N ILE A 80 -30.36 20.78 0.20
CA ILE A 80 -30.20 21.26 -1.17
C ILE A 80 -30.70 20.17 -2.13
N LYS A 81 -31.81 20.44 -2.83
CA LYS A 81 -32.41 19.56 -3.84
C LYS A 81 -32.61 18.12 -3.31
N GLY A 82 -33.03 17.98 -2.06
CA GLY A 82 -33.25 16.66 -1.44
C GLY A 82 -31.99 15.93 -0.96
N PHE A 83 -30.84 16.61 -0.91
CA PHE A 83 -29.63 16.14 -0.25
C PHE A 83 -29.52 16.79 1.13
N LEU A 84 -29.37 16.01 2.18
CA LEU A 84 -29.19 16.50 3.52
C LEU A 84 -27.68 16.57 3.83
N ASN A 85 -27.15 17.79 3.87
CA ASN A 85 -25.76 18.05 4.22
C ASN A 85 -25.64 18.32 5.71
N LEU A 86 -24.81 17.54 6.40
CA LEU A 86 -24.60 17.60 7.84
C LEU A 86 -23.27 18.27 8.16
N THR A 87 -23.30 19.21 9.08
CA THR A 87 -22.10 19.84 9.65
C THR A 87 -21.76 19.16 10.97
N ILE A 88 -20.60 18.55 11.04
CA ILE A 88 -20.12 17.83 12.22
C ILE A 88 -19.54 18.81 13.22
N ALA A 89 -19.94 18.68 14.48
CA ALA A 89 -19.48 19.52 15.58
C ALA A 89 -17.97 19.40 15.80
N SER A 90 -17.31 20.52 16.14
CA SER A 90 -15.88 20.52 16.43
C SER A 90 -15.51 19.58 17.58
N SER A 91 -16.40 19.39 18.56
CA SER A 91 -16.22 18.46 19.67
C SER A 91 -16.06 17.00 19.20
N ALA A 92 -16.81 16.59 18.17
CA ALA A 92 -16.71 15.24 17.60
C ALA A 92 -15.36 15.01 16.89
N TRP A 93 -14.83 16.02 16.22
CA TRP A 93 -13.49 15.96 15.63
C TRP A 93 -12.39 15.88 16.69
N ILE A 94 -12.52 16.62 17.78
CA ILE A 94 -11.59 16.58 18.91
C ILE A 94 -11.65 15.21 19.60
N GLU A 95 -12.84 14.65 19.81
CA GLU A 95 -13.01 13.30 20.35
C GLU A 95 -12.32 12.24 19.46
N LEU A 96 -12.51 12.33 18.15
CA LEU A 96 -11.83 11.47 17.19
C LEU A 96 -10.30 11.60 17.26
N LEU A 97 -9.79 12.84 17.29
CA LEU A 97 -8.35 13.10 17.39
C LEU A 97 -7.77 12.51 18.67
N ASN A 98 -8.45 12.71 19.80
CA ASN A 98 -8.04 12.15 21.09
C ASN A 98 -8.04 10.61 21.05
N GLY A 99 -9.04 10.00 20.41
CA GLY A 99 -9.10 8.56 20.22
C GLY A 99 -7.94 8.04 19.36
N ILE A 100 -7.60 8.74 18.29
CA ILE A 100 -6.45 8.43 17.44
C ILE A 100 -5.14 8.54 18.25
N HIS A 101 -5.00 9.62 19.02
CA HIS A 101 -3.81 9.86 19.83
C HIS A 101 -3.62 8.81 20.94
N ALA A 102 -4.72 8.36 21.54
CA ALA A 102 -4.69 7.36 22.61
C ALA A 102 -4.37 5.94 22.13
N ASP A 103 -4.59 5.63 20.86
CA ASP A 103 -4.35 4.30 20.28
C ASP A 103 -3.16 4.31 19.32
N ALA A 104 -1.99 3.89 19.80
CA ALA A 104 -0.78 3.78 19.00
C ALA A 104 -0.90 2.83 17.80
N LYS A 105 -1.93 2.00 17.76
CA LYS A 105 -2.24 1.06 16.66
C LYS A 105 -3.48 1.45 15.88
N TYR A 106 -3.93 2.69 16.02
CA TYR A 106 -5.11 3.17 15.30
C TYR A 106 -4.99 2.94 13.78
N GLY A 107 -6.02 2.33 13.20
CA GLY A 107 -6.04 1.98 11.79
C GLY A 107 -5.32 0.67 11.43
N ILE A 108 -4.69 -0.01 12.40
CA ILE A 108 -4.07 -1.31 12.18
C ILE A 108 -5.05 -2.40 12.58
N VAL A 109 -5.33 -3.32 11.67
CA VAL A 109 -6.10 -4.52 11.91
C VAL A 109 -5.16 -5.66 12.26
N ALA A 110 -5.31 -6.25 13.44
CA ALA A 110 -4.52 -7.42 13.83
C ALA A 110 -4.94 -8.65 13.00
N ALA A 111 -3.94 -9.39 12.50
CA ALA A 111 -4.21 -10.65 11.82
C ALA A 111 -4.74 -11.69 12.82
N THR A 112 -5.76 -12.43 12.41
CA THR A 112 -6.27 -13.62 13.13
C THR A 112 -5.52 -14.86 12.66
N ASP A 113 -5.65 -15.99 13.39
CA ASP A 113 -5.00 -17.26 13.01
C ASP A 113 -5.48 -17.77 11.64
N ASN A 114 -6.72 -17.46 11.27
CA ASN A 114 -7.33 -17.84 10.00
C ASN A 114 -7.18 -16.76 8.90
N ALA A 115 -6.46 -15.67 9.17
CA ALA A 115 -6.25 -14.61 8.19
C ALA A 115 -5.46 -15.15 6.97
N PRO A 116 -5.70 -14.61 5.77
CA PRO A 116 -4.94 -14.96 4.58
C PRO A 116 -3.44 -14.82 4.80
N LEU A 117 -2.69 -15.82 4.34
CA LEU A 117 -1.23 -15.78 4.34
C LEU A 117 -0.73 -15.20 3.02
N VAL A 118 0.01 -14.11 3.09
CA VAL A 118 0.62 -13.44 1.93
C VAL A 118 2.12 -13.55 2.03
N MET A 119 2.74 -14.15 1.05
CA MET A 119 4.20 -14.21 0.92
C MET A 119 4.67 -13.08 0.01
N ILE A 120 5.65 -12.32 0.46
CA ILE A 120 6.21 -11.19 -0.29
C ILE A 120 7.71 -11.41 -0.42
N GLU A 121 8.15 -11.62 -1.66
CA GLU A 121 9.55 -11.73 -2.00
C GLU A 121 10.11 -10.36 -2.36
N TYR A 122 11.20 -9.99 -1.71
CA TYR A 122 11.98 -8.80 -2.03
C TYR A 122 13.38 -8.91 -1.45
N SER A 123 14.28 -7.97 -1.77
CA SER A 123 15.67 -8.01 -1.30
C SER A 123 16.44 -9.22 -1.83
N SER A 124 16.28 -9.53 -3.14
CA SER A 124 16.91 -10.65 -3.82
C SER A 124 17.95 -10.17 -4.85
N PRO A 125 18.96 -9.36 -4.47
CA PRO A 125 19.99 -8.91 -5.40
C PRO A 125 20.94 -10.05 -5.78
N ASN A 126 21.59 -9.93 -6.94
CA ASN A 126 22.70 -10.81 -7.27
C ASN A 126 23.83 -10.63 -6.26
N THR A 127 24.42 -11.74 -5.78
CA THR A 127 25.45 -11.74 -4.73
C THR A 127 26.81 -11.28 -5.21
N ASN A 128 27.03 -11.22 -6.53
CA ASN A 128 28.31 -10.88 -7.18
C ASN A 128 28.46 -9.39 -7.57
N LYS A 129 27.63 -8.52 -7.03
CA LYS A 129 27.64 -7.08 -7.35
C LYS A 129 27.38 -6.24 -6.12
N PRO A 130 28.03 -5.05 -6.00
CA PRO A 130 27.66 -4.08 -4.99
C PRO A 130 26.20 -3.63 -5.15
N LEU A 131 25.57 -3.31 -4.03
CA LEU A 131 24.21 -2.75 -4.05
C LEU A 131 24.23 -1.33 -4.61
N HIS A 132 23.16 -0.99 -5.34
CA HIS A 132 22.93 0.36 -5.85
C HIS A 132 21.52 0.86 -5.50
N LEU A 133 21.23 2.13 -5.77
CA LEU A 133 19.96 2.76 -5.41
C LEU A 133 18.73 2.00 -5.91
N GLY A 134 18.80 1.29 -7.02
CA GLY A 134 17.73 0.43 -7.51
C GLY A 134 17.39 -0.71 -6.55
N HIS A 135 18.39 -1.33 -5.93
CA HIS A 135 18.18 -2.36 -4.91
C HIS A 135 17.57 -1.77 -3.64
N VAL A 136 18.04 -0.59 -3.19
CA VAL A 136 17.48 0.11 -2.04
C VAL A 136 16.01 0.44 -2.28
N ARG A 137 15.66 0.96 -3.46
CA ARG A 137 14.27 1.22 -3.84
C ARG A 137 13.41 -0.04 -3.75
N ASN A 138 13.86 -1.16 -4.31
CA ASN A 138 13.11 -2.42 -4.27
C ASN A 138 12.93 -2.93 -2.84
N ASN A 139 13.96 -2.81 -1.99
CA ASN A 139 13.87 -3.17 -0.58
C ASN A 139 12.84 -2.33 0.17
N LEU A 140 12.84 -1.01 -0.04
CA LEU A 140 11.87 -0.10 0.58
C LEU A 140 10.44 -0.39 0.11
N LEU A 141 10.25 -0.60 -1.20
CA LEU A 141 8.93 -0.93 -1.77
C LEU A 141 8.40 -2.26 -1.21
N GLY A 142 9.22 -3.32 -1.21
CA GLY A 142 8.83 -4.62 -0.69
C GLY A 142 8.48 -4.56 0.80
N ASN A 143 9.29 -3.88 1.59
CA ASN A 143 9.03 -3.70 3.02
C ASN A 143 7.77 -2.86 3.29
N ALA A 144 7.57 -1.76 2.55
CA ALA A 144 6.37 -0.93 2.67
C ALA A 144 5.10 -1.72 2.33
N LEU A 145 5.12 -2.49 1.23
CA LEU A 145 4.02 -3.36 0.82
C LEU A 145 3.71 -4.41 1.90
N ALA A 146 4.74 -5.07 2.44
CA ALA A 146 4.59 -6.04 3.51
C ALA A 146 3.93 -5.44 4.76
N ASN A 147 4.35 -4.24 5.15
CA ASN A 147 3.79 -3.54 6.30
C ASN A 147 2.34 -3.11 6.06
N ILE A 148 2.00 -2.60 4.87
CA ILE A 148 0.63 -2.20 4.51
C ILE A 148 -0.30 -3.43 4.53
N ILE A 149 0.11 -4.53 3.91
CA ILE A 149 -0.70 -5.76 3.88
C ILE A 149 -0.88 -6.33 5.29
N SER A 150 0.18 -6.34 6.11
CA SER A 150 0.10 -6.76 7.51
C SER A 150 -0.83 -5.87 8.32
N ALA A 151 -0.76 -4.54 8.14
CA ALA A 151 -1.63 -3.59 8.82
C ALA A 151 -3.12 -3.74 8.46
N ASN A 152 -3.43 -4.38 7.34
CA ASN A 152 -4.79 -4.71 6.91
C ASN A 152 -5.27 -6.11 7.37
N GLY A 153 -4.67 -6.67 8.40
CA GLY A 153 -5.13 -7.90 9.02
C GLY A 153 -4.73 -9.19 8.31
N ASN A 154 -3.74 -9.13 7.42
CA ASN A 154 -3.20 -10.33 6.78
C ASN A 154 -1.96 -10.85 7.53
N ARG A 155 -1.74 -12.15 7.48
CA ARG A 155 -0.49 -12.78 7.90
C ARG A 155 0.53 -12.60 6.78
N VAL A 156 1.71 -12.03 7.08
CA VAL A 156 2.72 -11.75 6.06
C VAL A 156 4.01 -12.51 6.36
N VAL A 157 4.53 -13.20 5.36
CA VAL A 157 5.86 -13.82 5.36
C VAL A 157 6.73 -13.06 4.37
N LYS A 158 7.84 -12.50 4.87
CA LYS A 158 8.86 -11.84 4.06
C LYS A 158 9.90 -12.87 3.67
N THR A 159 10.16 -12.98 2.36
CA THR A 159 11.12 -13.94 1.81
C THR A 159 12.10 -13.24 0.89
N ASN A 160 13.26 -13.85 0.71
CA ASN A 160 14.22 -13.45 -0.31
C ASN A 160 14.84 -14.69 -0.94
N ILE A 161 15.27 -14.56 -2.19
CA ILE A 161 16.03 -15.57 -2.90
C ILE A 161 17.50 -15.15 -2.89
N VAL A 162 18.36 -16.05 -2.40
CA VAL A 162 19.80 -15.88 -2.50
C VAL A 162 20.25 -16.46 -3.83
N ASN A 163 20.66 -15.57 -4.75
CA ASN A 163 21.15 -15.98 -6.07
C ASN A 163 22.67 -16.19 -6.02
N ASP A 164 23.08 -17.39 -5.70
CA ASP A 164 24.46 -17.83 -5.62
C ASP A 164 24.88 -18.76 -6.78
N ARG A 165 23.97 -19.02 -7.74
CA ARG A 165 24.21 -19.85 -8.92
C ARG A 165 23.71 -19.15 -10.18
N GLY A 166 24.58 -19.05 -11.17
CA GLY A 166 24.23 -18.46 -12.45
C GLY A 166 25.45 -18.01 -13.24
N ILE A 167 25.28 -17.70 -14.53
CA ILE A 167 26.38 -17.36 -15.44
C ILE A 167 27.19 -16.16 -14.95
N HIS A 168 26.57 -15.16 -14.34
CA HIS A 168 27.26 -13.97 -13.83
C HIS A 168 28.18 -14.32 -12.66
N ILE A 169 27.76 -15.22 -11.79
CA ILE A 169 28.56 -15.69 -10.65
C ILE A 169 29.71 -16.55 -11.16
N CYS A 170 29.45 -17.45 -12.10
CA CYS A 170 30.48 -18.26 -12.75
C CYS A 170 31.55 -17.40 -13.43
N LYS A 171 31.17 -16.27 -14.07
CA LYS A 171 32.12 -15.32 -14.64
C LYS A 171 33.06 -14.73 -13.60
N SER A 172 32.55 -14.25 -12.46
CA SER A 172 33.35 -13.73 -11.36
C SER A 172 34.28 -14.81 -10.78
N MET A 173 33.74 -16.02 -10.55
CA MET A 173 34.52 -17.13 -10.01
C MET A 173 35.66 -17.53 -10.94
N LEU A 174 35.41 -17.65 -12.25
CA LEU A 174 36.42 -17.99 -13.23
C LEU A 174 37.53 -16.92 -13.31
N ALA A 175 37.17 -15.65 -13.27
CA ALA A 175 38.14 -14.57 -13.23
C ALA A 175 38.97 -14.60 -11.95
N TRP A 176 38.36 -14.84 -10.80
CA TRP A 176 39.08 -14.99 -9.55
C TRP A 176 40.03 -16.19 -9.58
N GLN A 177 39.59 -17.35 -10.06
CA GLN A 177 40.47 -18.53 -10.21
C GLN A 177 41.66 -18.29 -11.13
N LYS A 178 41.45 -17.57 -12.26
CA LYS A 178 42.51 -17.34 -13.24
C LYS A 178 43.47 -16.21 -12.85
N TYR A 179 42.99 -15.18 -12.17
CA TYR A 179 43.72 -13.94 -11.99
C TYR A 179 43.83 -13.46 -10.53
N GLY A 180 43.11 -14.12 -9.62
CA GLY A 180 43.00 -13.66 -8.21
C GLY A 180 44.13 -14.12 -7.30
N ASN A 181 44.96 -15.11 -7.74
CA ASN A 181 46.08 -15.63 -6.93
C ASN A 181 45.74 -15.91 -5.46
N GLY A 182 44.49 -16.34 -5.18
CA GLY A 182 44.04 -16.61 -3.83
C GLY A 182 43.65 -15.37 -3.02
N GLU A 183 43.48 -14.19 -3.65
CA GLU A 183 43.06 -12.97 -2.99
C GLU A 183 41.72 -13.19 -2.26
N THR A 184 41.63 -12.72 -0.99
CA THR A 184 40.45 -12.76 -0.15
C THR A 184 40.04 -11.36 0.30
N PRO A 185 38.82 -11.16 0.82
CA PRO A 185 38.45 -9.86 1.40
C PRO A 185 39.43 -9.39 2.47
N GLU A 186 39.95 -10.29 3.30
CA GLU A 186 40.91 -9.99 4.35
C GLU A 186 42.26 -9.57 3.77
N SER A 187 42.77 -10.28 2.78
CA SER A 187 44.08 -9.97 2.19
C SER A 187 44.08 -8.68 1.34
N SER A 188 42.91 -8.39 0.72
CA SER A 188 42.76 -7.19 -0.12
C SER A 188 42.30 -5.95 0.64
N GLY A 189 41.75 -6.13 1.87
CA GLY A 189 41.11 -5.06 2.62
C GLY A 189 39.81 -4.56 2.00
N LYS A 190 39.28 -5.27 1.00
CA LYS A 190 38.03 -4.94 0.30
C LYS A 190 36.85 -5.71 0.88
N LYS A 191 35.68 -5.08 0.85
CA LYS A 191 34.43 -5.78 1.15
C LYS A 191 34.16 -6.85 0.08
N GLY A 192 33.63 -8.02 0.48
CA GLY A 192 33.48 -9.17 -0.41
C GLY A 192 32.67 -8.91 -1.69
N ASP A 193 31.60 -8.14 -1.59
CA ASP A 193 30.78 -7.75 -2.76
C ASP A 193 31.55 -6.85 -3.75
N HIS A 194 32.42 -5.99 -3.26
CA HIS A 194 33.31 -5.18 -4.09
C HIS A 194 34.40 -6.02 -4.75
N LEU A 195 35.04 -6.91 -3.99
CA LEU A 195 36.08 -7.80 -4.51
C LEU A 195 35.56 -8.67 -5.66
N ILE A 196 34.41 -9.32 -5.43
CA ILE A 196 33.79 -10.15 -6.46
C ILE A 196 33.28 -9.32 -7.65
N GLY A 197 32.82 -8.10 -7.41
CA GLY A 197 32.45 -7.13 -8.45
C GLY A 197 33.64 -6.76 -9.34
N ASP A 198 34.82 -6.56 -8.78
CA ASP A 198 36.04 -6.28 -9.54
C ASP A 198 36.40 -7.45 -10.47
N TYR A 199 36.27 -8.68 -10.00
CA TYR A 199 36.49 -9.87 -10.85
C TYR A 199 35.42 -10.05 -11.92
N TYR A 200 34.19 -9.61 -11.69
CA TYR A 200 33.15 -9.57 -12.74
C TYR A 200 33.57 -8.63 -13.87
N VAL A 201 34.09 -7.45 -13.55
CA VAL A 201 34.59 -6.48 -14.53
C VAL A 201 35.86 -7.02 -15.25
N ALA A 202 36.75 -7.64 -14.49
CA ALA A 202 37.95 -8.24 -15.03
C ALA A 202 37.63 -9.37 -16.05
N PHE A 203 36.64 -10.21 -15.75
CA PHE A 203 36.16 -11.22 -16.68
C PHE A 203 35.74 -10.59 -18.01
N ASP A 204 34.91 -9.57 -18.01
CA ASP A 204 34.39 -8.94 -19.22
C ASP A 204 35.53 -8.36 -20.08
N LYS A 205 36.52 -7.75 -19.46
CA LYS A 205 37.70 -7.20 -20.12
C LYS A 205 38.52 -8.29 -20.82
N HIS A 206 38.84 -9.38 -20.12
CA HIS A 206 39.62 -10.49 -20.66
C HIS A 206 38.82 -11.24 -21.75
N TYR A 207 37.51 -11.49 -21.52
CA TYR A 207 36.64 -12.14 -22.48
C TYR A 207 36.57 -11.37 -23.80
N LYS A 208 36.39 -10.04 -23.74
CA LYS A 208 36.35 -9.21 -24.96
C LYS A 208 37.67 -9.21 -25.70
N ALA A 209 38.79 -9.23 -24.99
CA ALA A 209 40.11 -9.28 -25.61
C ALA A 209 40.35 -10.62 -26.32
N GLU A 210 40.00 -11.75 -25.66
CA GLU A 210 40.13 -13.10 -26.21
C GLU A 210 39.22 -13.30 -27.43
N VAL A 211 37.94 -12.86 -27.34
CA VAL A 211 37.00 -12.89 -28.46
C VAL A 211 37.56 -12.10 -29.66
N LYS A 212 38.11 -10.90 -29.45
CA LYS A 212 38.67 -10.10 -30.51
C LYS A 212 39.86 -10.79 -31.19
N GLU A 213 40.71 -11.45 -30.41
CA GLU A 213 41.83 -12.22 -30.93
C GLU A 213 41.38 -13.43 -31.74
N LEU A 214 40.43 -14.18 -31.22
CA LEU A 214 39.85 -15.33 -31.90
C LEU A 214 39.12 -14.95 -33.20
N MET A 215 38.35 -13.86 -33.17
CA MET A 215 37.68 -13.37 -34.38
C MET A 215 38.70 -12.94 -35.46
N ALA A 216 39.78 -12.32 -35.05
CA ALA A 216 40.85 -11.99 -36.00
C ALA A 216 41.51 -13.22 -36.64
N LYS A 217 41.58 -14.36 -35.91
CA LYS A 217 42.15 -15.60 -36.40
C LYS A 217 41.18 -16.39 -37.29
N PHE A 218 39.88 -16.38 -37.00
CA PHE A 218 38.90 -17.30 -37.59
C PHE A 218 37.81 -16.66 -38.48
N GLN A 219 37.91 -15.41 -38.74
CA GLN A 219 37.14 -14.57 -39.70
C GLN A 219 35.63 -14.72 -39.77
N SER A 220 34.89 -15.52 -39.02
CA SER A 220 33.41 -15.43 -39.15
C SER A 220 32.50 -16.23 -38.23
N CYS A 221 32.90 -17.03 -37.26
CA CYS A 221 31.96 -18.01 -36.71
C CYS A 221 31.49 -17.85 -35.26
N LEU A 222 31.98 -16.88 -34.50
CA LEU A 222 31.74 -16.83 -33.04
C LEU A 222 30.61 -15.91 -32.57
N LEU A 223 29.99 -15.16 -33.47
CA LEU A 223 28.90 -14.24 -33.11
C LEU A 223 27.56 -14.93 -32.74
N TYR A 224 27.43 -16.22 -33.07
CA TYR A 224 26.16 -16.96 -32.83
C TYR A 224 26.03 -17.60 -31.45
N THR A 225 27.08 -17.62 -30.66
CA THR A 225 27.10 -18.27 -29.33
C THR A 225 27.18 -17.34 -28.15
N SER A 226 27.07 -16.03 -28.37
CA SER A 226 26.94 -15.08 -27.28
C SER A 226 25.50 -15.18 -26.73
N PRO A 227 25.29 -15.65 -25.51
CA PRO A 227 23.98 -15.59 -24.92
C PRO A 227 23.58 -14.12 -24.82
N SER A 228 22.41 -13.81 -25.35
CA SER A 228 21.76 -12.51 -25.15
C SER A 228 21.71 -12.17 -23.66
N PRO A 229 21.96 -10.95 -23.27
CA PRO A 229 21.89 -10.52 -21.88
C PRO A 229 20.47 -10.66 -21.30
#